data_0d83725e78238bf93a83e2e09bbe4938
#
_entry.id   0d83725e78238bf93a83e2e09bbe4938
#
_cell.length_a   1.000
_cell.length_b   1.000
_cell.length_c   1.000
_cell.angle_alpha   90.00
_cell.angle_beta   90.00
_cell.angle_gamma   90.00
#
_symmetry.space_group_name_H-M   'P 1'
#
loop_
_entity.id
_entity.type
_entity.pdbx_description
1 polymer ?
#
loop_
_entity_poly.entity_id
_entity_poly.type
_entity_poly.pdbx_seq_one_letter_code
_entity_poly.pdbx_strand_id
1 'polypeptide(L)'
;MTPFLSIIIPIYKIKESYLRECFDSLLAQDMKDFQIIAVDDGSPDQSGDICDEYAQKDERVIVIHQENAGVSVARNAGIKAASTEWITFVDPDDWVESNHVSTLYNAQKKYNDFDIFWFDYVQEFDGKSNVKYLKNSSGVLDKEWVHNLKIAPFNFLSINGRAYEYETNTIWNKMYRA
;
A
#
# COMPACT_ATOMS: atom_id res chain seq x y z
N MET A 1 20.34 -1.32 10.62
CA MET A 1 19.09 -1.01 11.39
C MET A 1 17.93 -1.54 10.60
N THR A 2 16.89 -2.05 11.25
CA THR A 2 15.67 -2.47 10.54
C THR A 2 14.92 -1.22 10.07
N PRO A 3 14.50 -1.13 8.81
CA PRO A 3 13.74 0.01 8.31
C PRO A 3 12.41 0.20 9.06
N PHE A 4 11.84 1.41 8.98
CA PHE A 4 10.54 1.73 9.56
C PHE A 4 9.39 0.99 8.86
N LEU A 5 9.40 0.94 7.53
CA LEU A 5 8.26 0.53 6.71
C LEU A 5 8.65 -0.47 5.62
N SER A 6 7.84 -1.50 5.43
CA SER A 6 7.86 -2.33 4.22
C SER A 6 6.72 -1.94 3.29
N ILE A 7 7.06 -1.59 2.05
CA ILE A 7 6.11 -1.29 0.98
C ILE A 7 6.02 -2.53 0.08
N ILE A 8 4.86 -3.16 0.03
CA ILE A 8 4.64 -4.41 -0.69
C ILE A 8 3.92 -4.10 -2.01
N ILE A 9 4.49 -4.54 -3.12
CA ILE A 9 3.96 -4.35 -4.46
C ILE A 9 3.68 -5.73 -5.08
N PRO A 10 2.41 -6.16 -5.19
CA PRO A 10 2.06 -7.39 -5.90
C PRO A 10 2.03 -7.12 -7.41
N ILE A 11 2.84 -7.82 -8.19
CA ILE A 11 3.06 -7.52 -9.61
C ILE A 11 2.64 -8.72 -10.45
N TYR A 12 1.79 -8.47 -11.45
CA TYR A 12 1.46 -9.45 -12.47
C TYR A 12 1.04 -8.78 -13.77
N LYS A 13 1.87 -8.88 -14.82
CA LYS A 13 1.59 -8.41 -16.17
C LYS A 13 1.16 -6.93 -16.20
N ILE A 14 2.07 -6.07 -15.80
CA ILE A 14 1.86 -4.61 -15.73
C ILE A 14 2.54 -3.91 -16.89
N LYS A 15 1.87 -2.91 -17.46
CA LYS A 15 2.47 -2.05 -18.49
C LYS A 15 3.75 -1.41 -17.95
N GLU A 16 4.86 -1.55 -18.70
CA GLU A 16 6.19 -1.05 -18.30
C GLU A 16 6.18 0.39 -17.76
N SER A 17 5.46 1.31 -18.47
CA SER A 17 5.44 2.72 -18.06
C SER A 17 4.84 2.94 -16.66
N TYR A 18 3.82 2.18 -16.28
CA TYR A 18 3.20 2.28 -14.96
C TYR A 18 4.09 1.67 -13.89
N LEU A 19 4.65 0.48 -14.16
CA LEU A 19 5.53 -0.18 -13.20
C LEU A 19 6.77 0.67 -12.91
N ARG A 20 7.36 1.30 -13.93
CA ARG A 20 8.50 2.21 -13.74
C ARG A 20 8.09 3.46 -12.96
N GLU A 21 6.95 4.07 -13.27
CA GLU A 21 6.42 5.24 -12.54
C GLU A 21 6.18 4.91 -11.06
N CYS A 22 5.62 3.74 -10.77
CA CYS A 22 5.45 3.23 -9.40
C CYS A 22 6.80 3.17 -8.66
N PHE A 23 7.79 2.46 -9.20
CA PHE A 23 9.11 2.36 -8.59
C PHE A 23 9.80 3.71 -8.45
N ASP A 24 9.78 4.54 -9.48
CA ASP A 24 10.42 5.86 -9.47
C ASP A 24 9.83 6.75 -8.38
N SER A 25 8.50 6.75 -8.21
CA SER A 25 7.81 7.50 -7.16
C SER A 25 8.21 7.03 -5.74
N LEU A 26 8.37 5.73 -5.57
CA LEU A 26 8.80 5.12 -4.30
C LEU A 26 10.27 5.42 -4.00
N LEU A 27 11.13 5.36 -5.00
CA LEU A 27 12.56 5.66 -4.82
C LEU A 27 12.83 7.17 -4.61
N ALA A 28 11.93 8.04 -5.08
CA ALA A 28 12.00 9.49 -4.92
C ALA A 28 11.57 10.01 -3.54
N GLN A 29 11.17 9.14 -2.59
CA GLN A 29 10.71 9.56 -1.27
C GLN A 29 11.73 10.43 -0.53
N ASP A 30 11.25 11.43 0.22
CA ASP A 30 12.06 12.34 1.05
C ASP A 30 12.72 11.62 2.24
N MET A 31 12.05 10.62 2.81
CA MET A 31 12.55 9.74 3.86
C MET A 31 12.98 8.40 3.26
N LYS A 32 14.16 7.90 3.65
CA LYS A 32 14.77 6.68 3.10
C LYS A 32 14.66 5.44 4.01
N ASP A 33 14.03 5.56 5.15
CA ASP A 33 13.91 4.52 6.18
C ASP A 33 12.77 3.53 5.86
N PHE A 34 12.84 2.91 4.69
CA PHE A 34 11.87 1.90 4.21
C PHE A 34 12.55 0.88 3.30
N GLN A 35 11.86 -0.23 3.07
CA GLN A 35 12.18 -1.23 2.04
C GLN A 35 10.99 -1.42 1.09
N ILE A 36 11.25 -1.82 -0.14
CA ILE A 36 10.28 -2.20 -1.15
C ILE A 36 10.35 -3.71 -1.34
N ILE A 37 9.22 -4.40 -1.24
CA ILE A 37 9.11 -5.83 -1.50
C ILE A 37 8.24 -6.00 -2.74
N ALA A 38 8.88 -6.15 -3.89
CA ALA A 38 8.24 -6.40 -5.16
C ALA A 38 8.00 -7.91 -5.33
N VAL A 39 6.76 -8.32 -5.41
CA VAL A 39 6.40 -9.74 -5.58
C VAL A 39 5.86 -9.96 -6.98
N ASP A 40 6.71 -10.48 -7.87
CA ASP A 40 6.33 -10.90 -9.20
C ASP A 40 5.61 -12.26 -9.15
N ASP A 41 4.31 -12.23 -9.39
CA ASP A 41 3.42 -13.39 -9.36
C ASP A 41 3.43 -14.15 -10.70
N GLY A 42 4.63 -14.44 -11.19
CA GLY A 42 4.84 -15.21 -12.43
C GLY A 42 4.40 -14.46 -13.67
N SER A 43 4.80 -13.21 -13.82
CA SER A 43 4.49 -12.39 -15.00
C SER A 43 5.04 -13.01 -16.27
N PRO A 44 4.22 -13.15 -17.33
CA PRO A 44 4.68 -13.70 -18.61
C PRO A 44 5.34 -12.64 -19.52
N ASP A 45 5.37 -11.39 -19.09
CA ASP A 45 5.94 -10.24 -19.79
C ASP A 45 7.24 -9.78 -19.10
N GLN A 46 7.71 -8.56 -19.41
CA GLN A 46 8.96 -8.01 -18.87
C GLN A 46 8.84 -7.48 -17.43
N SER A 47 7.67 -7.65 -16.77
CA SER A 47 7.46 -7.09 -15.42
C SER A 47 8.46 -7.62 -14.40
N GLY A 48 8.78 -8.92 -14.44
CA GLY A 48 9.80 -9.53 -13.58
C GLY A 48 11.21 -8.96 -13.83
N ASP A 49 11.59 -8.83 -15.10
CA ASP A 49 12.91 -8.27 -15.49
C ASP A 49 13.05 -6.81 -15.01
N ILE A 50 11.97 -6.02 -15.08
CA ILE A 50 11.94 -4.65 -14.57
C ILE A 50 12.15 -4.63 -13.05
N CYS A 51 11.53 -5.54 -12.31
CA CYS A 51 11.74 -5.65 -10.87
C CYS A 51 13.23 -5.88 -10.55
N ASP A 52 13.85 -6.83 -11.25
CA ASP A 52 15.27 -7.14 -11.07
C ASP A 52 16.18 -5.96 -11.44
N GLU A 53 15.83 -5.21 -12.47
CA GLU A 53 16.54 -3.98 -12.86
C GLU A 53 16.53 -2.96 -11.70
N TYR A 54 15.39 -2.77 -11.03
CA TYR A 54 15.30 -1.85 -9.89
C TYR A 54 16.02 -2.37 -8.65
N ALA A 55 15.99 -3.67 -8.39
CA ALA A 55 16.76 -4.28 -7.29
C ALA A 55 18.27 -4.15 -7.48
N GLN A 56 18.75 -4.17 -8.72
CA GLN A 56 20.18 -3.92 -9.02
C GLN A 56 20.56 -2.44 -8.82
N LYS A 57 19.63 -1.51 -8.95
CA LYS A 57 19.86 -0.06 -8.83
C LYS A 57 19.79 0.45 -7.39
N ASP A 58 18.96 -0.19 -6.55
CA ASP A 58 18.69 0.29 -5.18
C ASP A 58 18.53 -0.89 -4.22
N GLU A 59 19.39 -0.95 -3.20
CA GLU A 59 19.42 -2.03 -2.20
C GLU A 59 18.16 -2.12 -1.33
N ARG A 60 17.31 -1.11 -1.34
CA ARG A 60 16.02 -1.12 -0.65
C ARG A 60 14.97 -1.96 -1.38
N VAL A 61 15.20 -2.33 -2.64
CA VAL A 61 14.29 -3.13 -3.46
C VAL A 61 14.64 -4.60 -3.32
N ILE A 62 13.70 -5.38 -2.81
CA ILE A 62 13.77 -6.83 -2.64
C ILE A 62 12.76 -7.44 -3.61
N VAL A 63 13.19 -8.36 -4.46
CA VAL A 63 12.32 -9.03 -5.43
C VAL A 63 12.05 -10.46 -4.99
N ILE A 64 10.80 -10.88 -5.12
CA ILE A 64 10.36 -12.27 -4.94
C ILE A 64 9.65 -12.69 -6.22
N HIS A 65 10.19 -13.72 -6.88
CA HIS A 65 9.50 -14.38 -7.99
C HIS A 65 8.79 -15.63 -7.49
N GLN A 66 7.53 -15.79 -7.86
CA GLN A 66 6.75 -16.98 -7.55
C GLN A 66 5.95 -17.46 -8.76
N GLU A 67 5.47 -18.69 -8.74
CA GLU A 67 4.48 -19.15 -9.71
C GLU A 67 3.17 -18.38 -9.50
N ASN A 68 2.47 -18.06 -10.59
CA ASN A 68 1.22 -17.31 -10.53
C ASN A 68 0.19 -18.01 -9.64
N ALA A 69 -0.19 -17.34 -8.58
CA ALA A 69 -1.15 -17.82 -7.59
C ALA A 69 -2.19 -16.77 -7.17
N GLY A 70 -2.16 -15.61 -7.81
CA GLY A 70 -3.09 -14.50 -7.61
C GLY A 70 -2.63 -13.49 -6.57
N VAL A 71 -3.16 -12.28 -6.69
CA VAL A 71 -2.76 -11.08 -5.94
C VAL A 71 -2.74 -11.27 -4.41
N SER A 72 -3.67 -12.06 -3.86
CA SER A 72 -3.71 -12.31 -2.42
C SER A 72 -2.54 -13.16 -1.95
N VAL A 73 -2.10 -14.12 -2.76
CA VAL A 73 -0.94 -14.97 -2.46
C VAL A 73 0.34 -14.15 -2.57
N ALA A 74 0.46 -13.31 -3.60
CA ALA A 74 1.57 -12.38 -3.77
C ALA A 74 1.68 -11.41 -2.58
N ARG A 75 0.58 -10.81 -2.15
CA ARG A 75 0.56 -9.96 -0.95
C ARG A 75 1.00 -10.72 0.30
N ASN A 76 0.53 -11.95 0.49
CA ASN A 76 0.93 -12.79 1.63
C ASN A 76 2.42 -13.16 1.58
N ALA A 77 2.99 -13.37 0.40
CA ALA A 77 4.43 -13.59 0.25
C ALA A 77 5.22 -12.34 0.67
N GLY A 78 4.79 -11.16 0.24
CA GLY A 78 5.36 -9.88 0.67
C GLY A 78 5.27 -9.66 2.19
N ILE A 79 4.12 -9.94 2.81
CA ILE A 79 3.95 -9.86 4.27
C ILE A 79 4.95 -10.78 4.99
N LYS A 80 5.13 -12.01 4.52
CA LYS A 80 6.07 -12.97 5.13
C LYS A 80 7.53 -12.55 5.01
N ALA A 81 7.87 -11.80 3.96
CA ALA A 81 9.22 -11.30 3.73
C ALA A 81 9.49 -9.97 4.45
N ALA A 82 8.44 -9.27 4.88
CA ALA A 82 8.57 -8.02 5.61
C ALA A 82 9.28 -8.25 6.95
N SER A 83 10.30 -7.43 7.23
CA SER A 83 11.08 -7.46 8.47
C SER A 83 10.83 -6.26 9.37
N THR A 84 9.90 -5.39 8.99
CA THR A 84 9.59 -4.13 9.65
C THR A 84 8.34 -4.24 10.54
N GLU A 85 8.21 -3.33 11.49
CA GLU A 85 7.00 -3.25 12.33
C GLU A 85 5.78 -2.78 11.55
N TRP A 86 5.99 -2.01 10.46
CA TRP A 86 4.91 -1.42 9.67
C TRP A 86 4.96 -1.91 8.22
N ILE A 87 3.79 -2.17 7.67
CA ILE A 87 3.63 -2.54 6.26
C ILE A 87 2.58 -1.66 5.58
N THR A 88 2.76 -1.41 4.29
CA THR A 88 1.74 -0.82 3.41
C THR A 88 1.78 -1.53 2.06
N PHE A 89 0.73 -1.37 1.29
CA PHE A 89 0.64 -1.90 -0.07
C PHE A 89 0.53 -0.76 -1.06
N VAL A 90 1.18 -0.91 -2.20
CA VAL A 90 1.03 -0.02 -3.35
C VAL A 90 0.73 -0.90 -4.55
N ASP A 91 -0.33 -0.61 -5.29
CA ASP A 91 -0.61 -1.33 -6.52
C ASP A 91 0.36 -0.87 -7.63
N PRO A 92 0.83 -1.78 -8.50
CA PRO A 92 1.95 -1.51 -9.41
C PRO A 92 1.62 -0.55 -10.57
N ASP A 93 0.35 -0.16 -10.70
CA ASP A 93 -0.15 0.87 -11.62
C ASP A 93 -0.46 2.21 -10.94
N ASP A 94 -0.17 2.31 -9.63
CA ASP A 94 -0.29 3.53 -8.85
C ASP A 94 1.10 4.16 -8.58
N TRP A 95 1.08 5.44 -8.20
CA TRP A 95 2.25 6.19 -7.74
C TRP A 95 1.96 6.89 -6.41
N VAL A 96 3.00 7.31 -5.71
CA VAL A 96 2.88 7.96 -4.40
C VAL A 96 3.56 9.33 -4.40
N GLU A 97 3.03 10.26 -3.59
CA GLU A 97 3.65 11.56 -3.37
C GLU A 97 5.03 11.41 -2.71
N SER A 98 5.94 12.35 -3.00
CA SER A 98 7.34 12.30 -2.51
C SER A 98 7.49 12.34 -0.99
N ASN A 99 6.46 12.76 -0.26
CA ASN A 99 6.41 12.81 1.20
C ASN A 99 5.55 11.68 1.82
N HIS A 100 5.20 10.66 1.06
CA HIS A 100 4.32 9.58 1.52
C HIS A 100 4.90 8.88 2.76
N VAL A 101 6.17 8.43 2.68
CA VAL A 101 6.81 7.69 3.78
C VAL A 101 6.99 8.58 5.02
N SER A 102 7.44 9.81 4.87
CA SER A 102 7.60 10.74 6.00
C SER A 102 6.26 11.12 6.65
N THR A 103 5.19 11.20 5.86
CA THR A 103 3.83 11.43 6.37
C THR A 103 3.36 10.27 7.23
N LEU A 104 3.53 9.02 6.77
CA LEU A 104 3.18 7.82 7.54
C LEU A 104 4.01 7.71 8.83
N TYR A 105 5.31 7.98 8.75
CA TYR A 105 6.19 8.00 9.91
C TYR A 105 5.76 9.02 10.96
N ASN A 106 5.46 10.24 10.54
CA ASN A 106 5.01 11.31 11.45
C ASN A 106 3.64 10.99 12.06
N ALA A 107 2.73 10.39 11.29
CA ALA A 107 1.44 9.94 11.80
C ALA A 107 1.62 8.87 12.88
N GLN A 108 2.46 7.86 12.64
CA GLN A 108 2.76 6.83 13.61
C GLN A 108 3.41 7.39 14.89
N LYS A 109 4.35 8.33 14.77
CA LYS A 109 4.97 8.98 15.94
C LYS A 109 3.98 9.79 16.76
N LYS A 110 3.01 10.42 16.11
CA LYS A 110 1.97 11.21 16.77
C LYS A 110 0.90 10.33 17.44
N TYR A 111 0.63 9.17 16.86
CA TYR A 111 -0.47 8.28 17.25
C TYR A 111 0.05 6.84 17.43
N ASN A 112 0.99 6.64 18.36
CA ASN A 112 1.74 5.39 18.57
C ASN A 112 0.90 4.22 19.09
N ASP A 113 -0.32 4.47 19.58
CA ASP A 113 -1.21 3.44 20.16
C ASP A 113 -2.13 2.78 19.11
N PHE A 114 -2.01 3.16 17.83
CA PHE A 114 -2.85 2.61 16.77
C PHE A 114 -2.10 1.55 15.95
N ASP A 115 -2.87 0.58 15.45
CA ASP A 115 -2.36 -0.54 14.64
C ASP A 115 -2.66 -0.38 13.14
N ILE A 116 -3.52 0.56 12.77
CA ILE A 116 -3.91 0.84 11.38
C ILE A 116 -4.04 2.33 11.18
N PHE A 117 -3.39 2.84 10.13
CA PHE A 117 -3.57 4.20 9.63
C PHE A 117 -4.21 4.15 8.27
N TRP A 118 -5.29 4.88 8.09
CA TRP A 118 -5.92 5.13 6.80
C TRP A 118 -5.53 6.51 6.29
N PHE A 119 -5.29 6.61 4.99
CA PHE A 119 -4.95 7.87 4.35
C PHE A 119 -5.77 8.12 3.09
N ASP A 120 -5.91 9.39 2.75
CA ASP A 120 -6.61 9.85 1.56
C ASP A 120 -5.81 9.47 0.30
N TYR A 121 -6.47 9.45 -0.84
CA TYR A 121 -5.83 9.20 -2.12
C TYR A 121 -6.34 10.16 -3.21
N VAL A 122 -5.56 10.31 -4.25
CA VAL A 122 -5.91 11.06 -5.44
C VAL A 122 -6.28 10.09 -6.55
N GLN A 123 -7.43 10.31 -7.16
CA GLN A 123 -7.82 9.59 -8.36
C GLN A 123 -7.54 10.46 -9.57
N GLU A 124 -6.63 10.00 -10.43
CA GLU A 124 -6.32 10.67 -11.69
C GLU A 124 -7.04 9.99 -12.84
N PHE A 125 -7.77 10.77 -13.62
CA PHE A 125 -8.44 10.30 -14.83
C PHE A 125 -8.41 11.38 -15.90
N ASP A 126 -7.87 11.04 -17.08
CA ASP A 126 -7.82 11.91 -18.28
C ASP A 126 -7.24 13.31 -17.98
N GLY A 127 -6.11 13.34 -17.24
CA GLY A 127 -5.41 14.58 -16.86
C GLY A 127 -6.16 15.45 -15.84
N LYS A 128 -7.17 14.90 -15.16
CA LYS A 128 -7.89 15.54 -14.06
C LYS A 128 -7.66 14.79 -12.77
N SER A 129 -7.19 15.51 -11.75
CA SER A 129 -6.97 14.98 -10.41
C SER A 129 -8.17 15.24 -9.52
N ASN A 130 -8.70 14.21 -8.88
CA ASN A 130 -9.75 14.31 -7.87
C ASN A 130 -9.24 13.73 -6.56
N VAL A 131 -9.14 14.58 -5.53
CA VAL A 131 -8.80 14.12 -4.19
C VAL A 131 -9.99 13.38 -3.59
N LYS A 132 -9.78 12.14 -3.19
CA LYS A 132 -10.76 11.33 -2.47
C LYS A 132 -10.46 11.40 -0.98
N TYR A 133 -11.27 12.18 -0.28
CA TYR A 133 -11.22 12.25 1.18
C TYR A 133 -12.01 11.09 1.79
N LEU A 134 -11.40 10.43 2.76
CA LEU A 134 -12.13 9.50 3.62
C LEU A 134 -13.16 10.31 4.42
N LYS A 135 -14.42 10.24 4.02
CA LYS A 135 -15.52 10.97 4.68
C LYS A 135 -15.57 10.59 6.17
N ASN A 136 -15.36 11.57 7.05
CA ASN A 136 -15.37 11.45 8.52
C ASN A 136 -14.14 10.84 9.18
N SER A 137 -12.98 10.90 8.58
CA SER A 137 -11.77 10.21 9.04
C SER A 137 -10.86 10.99 9.99
N SER A 138 -11.33 12.02 10.65
CA SER A 138 -10.56 12.69 11.73
C SER A 138 -10.88 12.10 13.12
N GLY A 139 -10.86 10.77 13.25
CA GLY A 139 -11.21 10.14 14.53
C GLY A 139 -10.57 8.78 14.72
N VAL A 140 -10.35 8.44 15.98
CA VAL A 140 -9.98 7.10 16.42
C VAL A 140 -11.14 6.15 16.15
N LEU A 141 -10.87 5.09 15.40
CA LEU A 141 -11.83 4.01 15.21
C LEU A 141 -11.74 3.07 16.41
N ASP A 142 -12.80 2.98 17.18
CA ASP A 142 -12.86 2.09 18.33
C ASP A 142 -13.06 0.61 17.94
N LYS A 143 -12.97 -0.28 18.93
CA LYS A 143 -13.13 -1.73 18.72
C LYS A 143 -14.50 -2.11 18.15
N GLU A 144 -15.55 -1.37 18.47
CA GLU A 144 -16.90 -1.62 17.97
C GLU A 144 -16.98 -1.30 16.47
N TRP A 145 -16.36 -0.22 16.03
CA TRP A 145 -16.28 0.17 14.64
C TRP A 145 -15.49 -0.88 13.82
N VAL A 146 -14.32 -1.34 14.32
CA VAL A 146 -13.53 -2.41 13.68
C VAL A 146 -14.30 -3.73 13.62
N HIS A 147 -15.07 -4.07 14.65
CA HIS A 147 -15.93 -5.25 14.65
C HIS A 147 -17.00 -5.15 13.56
N ASN A 148 -17.66 -4.00 13.43
CA ASN A 148 -18.68 -3.75 12.42
C ASN A 148 -18.12 -3.80 10.99
N LEU A 149 -16.86 -3.36 10.76
CA LEU A 149 -16.17 -3.53 9.48
C LEU A 149 -16.03 -4.99 9.07
N LYS A 150 -15.76 -5.90 10.00
CA LYS A 150 -15.64 -7.34 9.72
C LYS A 150 -16.97 -8.00 9.35
N ILE A 151 -18.09 -7.43 9.80
CA ILE A 151 -19.43 -7.96 9.58
C ILE A 151 -20.05 -7.40 8.30
N ALA A 152 -19.63 -6.23 7.84
CA ALA A 152 -20.16 -5.58 6.63
C ALA A 152 -19.42 -6.08 5.37
N PRO A 153 -19.94 -7.08 4.63
CA PRO A 153 -19.24 -7.67 3.50
C PRO A 153 -19.16 -6.76 2.27
N PHE A 154 -19.88 -5.64 2.22
CA PHE A 154 -19.95 -4.74 1.07
C PHE A 154 -20.10 -3.28 1.52
N ASN A 155 -19.12 -2.46 1.22
CA ASN A 155 -19.08 -0.98 1.10
C ASN A 155 -20.06 -0.08 1.87
N PHE A 156 -20.95 -0.61 2.69
CA PHE A 156 -21.94 0.16 3.45
C PHE A 156 -21.87 -0.20 4.92
N LEU A 157 -21.50 0.77 5.73
CA LEU A 157 -21.66 0.69 7.18
C LEU A 157 -22.81 1.61 7.60
N SER A 158 -23.79 1.09 8.33
CA SER A 158 -24.82 1.90 8.96
C SER A 158 -24.45 2.12 10.43
N ILE A 159 -24.11 3.35 10.78
CA ILE A 159 -23.86 3.75 12.16
C ILE A 159 -24.93 4.80 12.54
N ASN A 160 -25.68 4.55 13.58
CA ASN A 160 -26.75 5.42 14.05
C ASN A 160 -27.78 5.79 12.96
N GLY A 161 -28.14 4.84 12.09
CA GLY A 161 -29.12 5.02 11.03
C GLY A 161 -28.64 5.82 9.82
N ARG A 162 -27.35 6.15 9.72
CA ARG A 162 -26.73 6.75 8.55
C ARG A 162 -25.93 5.69 7.80
N ALA A 163 -26.20 5.54 6.51
CA ALA A 163 -25.41 4.70 5.63
C ALA A 163 -24.13 5.47 5.24
N TYR A 164 -22.98 4.83 5.45
CA TYR A 164 -21.69 5.34 5.01
C TYR A 164 -21.15 4.39 3.93
N GLU A 165 -20.79 4.94 2.78
CA GLU A 165 -20.07 4.22 1.76
C GLU A 165 -18.59 4.27 2.13
N TYR A 166 -17.98 3.11 2.42
CA TYR A 166 -16.55 2.98 2.68
C TYR A 166 -15.93 2.11 1.62
N GLU A 167 -14.85 2.58 1.03
CA GLU A 167 -13.97 1.76 0.21
C GLU A 167 -13.12 0.84 1.11
N THR A 168 -13.82 -0.04 1.88
CA THR A 168 -13.17 -0.95 2.83
C THR A 168 -12.41 -2.08 2.15
N ASN A 169 -12.67 -2.31 0.86
CA ASN A 169 -12.04 -3.38 0.08
C ASN A 169 -10.65 -3.03 -0.43
N THR A 170 -10.24 -1.77 -0.35
CA THR A 170 -8.90 -1.37 -0.72
C THR A 170 -7.93 -1.63 0.42
N ILE A 171 -6.80 -2.25 0.13
CA ILE A 171 -5.75 -2.46 1.13
C ILE A 171 -4.56 -1.51 0.94
N TRP A 172 -4.46 -0.90 -0.22
CA TRP A 172 -3.34 -0.05 -0.63
C TRP A 172 -3.33 1.35 0.01
N ASN A 173 -4.47 1.86 0.48
CA ASN A 173 -4.53 3.17 1.17
C ASN A 173 -4.43 3.05 2.69
N LYS A 174 -3.71 2.06 3.19
CA LYS A 174 -3.56 1.79 4.62
C LYS A 174 -2.14 1.38 4.96
N MET A 175 -1.71 1.77 6.16
CA MET A 175 -0.52 1.25 6.80
C MET A 175 -0.94 0.41 8.02
N TYR A 176 -0.34 -0.76 8.16
CA TYR A 176 -0.67 -1.74 9.19
C TYR A 176 0.54 -2.01 10.08
N ARG A 177 0.30 -2.25 11.37
CA ARG A 177 1.31 -2.88 12.22
C ARG A 177 1.41 -4.37 11.87
N ALA A 178 2.61 -4.85 11.56
CA ALA A 178 2.88 -6.20 11.12
C ALA A 178 2.84 -7.22 12.27
#